data_d9a964907805fb97e0d4a6e4507350c1
#
_entry.id   d9a964907805fb97e0d4a6e4507350c1
#
_cell.length_a   1.000
_cell.length_b   1.000
_cell.length_c   1.000
_cell.angle_alpha   90.00
_cell.angle_beta   90.00
_cell.angle_gamma   90.00
#
_symmetry.space_group_name_H-M   'P 1'
#
loop_
_entity.id
_entity.type
_entity.pdbx_description
1 polymer ?
#
loop_
_entity_poly.entity_id
_entity_poly.type
_entity_poly.pdbx_seq_one_letter_code
_entity_poly.pdbx_strand_id
1 'polypeptide(L)'
;MTDNIKQLKLVTGEEIICEIIEEDDQDLIIRNPLAFEYKVTPEGDRMWSYRLFMCYQDDPDKLILVKIDKIVAIANPVPSIVKQYIQGVESIMDYNGDDYDEEEIWEKGWHQGK
;
A
#
# COMPACT_ATOMS: atom_id res chain seq x y z
N MET A 1 -11.26 12.12 -7.43
CA MET A 1 -10.23 11.79 -6.45
C MET A 1 -10.31 10.38 -5.97
N THR A 2 -11.42 10.01 -5.34
CA THR A 2 -11.55 8.63 -4.87
C THR A 2 -11.89 7.67 -5.99
N ASP A 3 -12.25 8.18 -7.16
CA ASP A 3 -12.64 7.32 -8.27
C ASP A 3 -11.49 6.44 -8.77
N ASN A 4 -10.26 6.88 -8.55
CA ASN A 4 -9.11 6.12 -9.01
C ASN A 4 -8.47 5.27 -7.95
N ILE A 5 -9.11 5.13 -6.78
CA ILE A 5 -8.63 4.23 -5.74
C ILE A 5 -9.26 2.87 -5.97
N LYS A 6 -8.44 1.86 -6.16
CA LYS A 6 -8.90 0.52 -6.51
C LYS A 6 -8.27 -0.51 -5.62
N GLN A 7 -8.97 -1.62 -5.52
CA GLN A 7 -8.52 -2.79 -4.78
C GLN A 7 -8.15 -3.86 -5.80
N LEU A 8 -6.94 -4.36 -5.71
CA LEU A 8 -6.42 -5.32 -6.69
C LEU A 8 -6.06 -6.62 -6.00
N LYS A 9 -6.38 -7.73 -6.67
CA LYS A 9 -5.92 -9.04 -6.25
C LYS A 9 -4.88 -9.49 -7.24
N LEU A 10 -3.69 -9.84 -6.75
CA LEU A 10 -2.58 -10.23 -7.61
C LEU A 10 -2.50 -11.75 -7.72
N VAL A 11 -1.81 -12.23 -8.77
CA VAL A 11 -1.68 -13.68 -8.98
C VAL A 11 -0.96 -14.35 -7.83
N THR A 12 -0.16 -13.61 -7.06
CA THR A 12 0.52 -14.15 -5.90
C THR A 12 -0.40 -14.39 -4.72
N GLY A 13 -1.64 -13.89 -4.80
CA GLY A 13 -2.58 -13.96 -3.70
C GLY A 13 -2.63 -12.71 -2.86
N GLU A 14 -1.71 -11.81 -3.06
CA GLU A 14 -1.73 -10.56 -2.31
C GLU A 14 -2.87 -9.67 -2.76
N GLU A 15 -3.44 -8.96 -1.82
CA GLU A 15 -4.50 -8.01 -2.08
C GLU A 15 -4.01 -6.64 -1.68
N ILE A 16 -4.08 -5.69 -2.59
CA ILE A 16 -3.58 -4.34 -2.33
C ILE A 16 -4.65 -3.32 -2.63
N ILE A 17 -4.51 -2.14 -2.04
CA ILE A 17 -5.32 -0.99 -2.38
C ILE A 17 -4.36 0.12 -2.80
N CYS A 18 -4.71 0.82 -3.86
CA CYS A 18 -3.79 1.78 -4.46
C CYS A 18 -4.55 2.83 -5.24
N GLU A 19 -3.82 3.83 -5.68
CA GLU A 19 -4.34 4.85 -6.57
C GLU A 19 -3.87 4.53 -7.98
N ILE A 20 -4.79 4.48 -8.93
CA ILE A 20 -4.45 4.23 -10.34
C ILE A 20 -4.10 5.56 -10.97
N ILE A 21 -2.92 5.65 -11.54
CA ILE A 21 -2.45 6.88 -12.19
C ILE A 21 -2.65 6.79 -13.69
N GLU A 22 -2.27 5.65 -14.27
CA GLU A 22 -2.34 5.46 -15.70
C GLU A 22 -2.56 3.99 -15.99
N GLU A 23 -3.18 3.74 -17.12
CA GLU A 23 -3.47 2.35 -17.51
C GLU A 23 -3.39 2.25 -19.03
N ASP A 24 -2.73 1.20 -19.52
CA ASP A 24 -2.80 0.87 -20.95
C ASP A 24 -3.06 -0.62 -21.09
N ASP A 25 -2.84 -1.16 -22.29
CA ASP A 25 -3.21 -2.55 -22.55
C ASP A 25 -2.37 -3.55 -21.77
N GLN A 26 -1.19 -3.17 -21.33
CA GLN A 26 -0.27 -4.11 -20.73
C GLN A 26 0.12 -3.73 -19.32
N ASP A 27 0.07 -2.45 -18.99
CA ASP A 27 0.65 -1.94 -17.75
C ASP A 27 -0.32 -1.06 -17.01
N LEU A 28 -0.18 -1.08 -15.70
CA LEU A 28 -0.94 -0.23 -14.81
C LEU A 28 0.08 0.53 -13.96
N ILE A 29 0.00 1.85 -13.98
CA ILE A 29 0.86 2.68 -13.12
C ILE A 29 0.06 3.04 -11.88
N ILE A 30 0.57 2.69 -10.73
CA ILE A 30 -0.14 2.92 -9.47
C ILE A 30 0.74 3.74 -8.53
N ARG A 31 0.12 4.27 -7.50
CA ARG A 31 0.79 5.05 -6.48
C ARG A 31 0.27 4.66 -5.11
N ASN A 32 1.15 4.70 -4.13
CA ASN A 32 0.82 4.47 -2.72
C ASN A 32 0.09 3.16 -2.47
N PRO A 33 0.63 2.03 -2.96
CA PRO A 33 -0.02 0.75 -2.71
C PRO A 33 0.18 0.30 -1.27
N LEU A 34 -0.90 -0.11 -0.64
CA LEU A 34 -0.84 -0.72 0.68
C LEU A 34 -1.41 -2.12 0.57
N ALA A 35 -0.73 -3.07 1.17
CA ALA A 35 -1.18 -4.46 1.14
C ALA A 35 -2.02 -4.73 2.37
N PHE A 36 -3.08 -5.51 2.16
CA PHE A 36 -3.91 -5.94 3.28
C PHE A 36 -3.28 -7.13 3.97
N GLU A 37 -3.34 -7.13 5.28
CA GLU A 37 -2.91 -8.27 6.09
C GLU A 37 -4.04 -8.67 7.00
N TYR A 38 -4.31 -9.98 7.05
CA TYR A 38 -5.33 -10.51 7.91
C TYR A 38 -4.69 -11.39 8.96
N LYS A 39 -5.22 -11.31 10.15
CA LYS A 39 -4.78 -12.15 11.27
C LYS A 39 -6.00 -12.65 12.00
N VAL A 40 -5.87 -13.86 12.54
CA VAL A 40 -6.90 -14.42 13.40
C VAL A 40 -6.32 -14.52 14.80
N THR A 41 -6.99 -13.90 15.75
CA THR A 41 -6.52 -13.92 17.14
C THR A 41 -6.76 -15.29 17.73
N PRO A 42 -6.10 -15.60 18.87
CA PRO A 42 -6.38 -16.87 19.54
C PRO A 42 -7.83 -17.05 19.90
N GLU A 43 -8.56 -15.95 20.07
CA GLU A 43 -9.99 -16.03 20.38
C GLU A 43 -10.85 -16.24 19.16
N GLY A 44 -10.23 -16.28 17.97
CA GLY A 44 -10.99 -16.48 16.75
C GLY A 44 -11.45 -15.21 16.06
N ASP A 45 -11.11 -14.06 16.59
CA ASP A 45 -11.48 -12.80 16.00
C ASP A 45 -10.61 -12.52 14.79
N ARG A 46 -11.21 -11.88 13.79
CA ARG A 46 -10.48 -11.48 12.61
C ARG A 46 -10.03 -10.05 12.74
N MET A 47 -8.76 -9.82 12.44
CA MET A 47 -8.20 -8.49 12.41
C MET A 47 -7.51 -8.29 11.09
N TRP A 48 -7.56 -7.06 10.59
CA TRP A 48 -6.83 -6.76 9.37
C TRP A 48 -6.15 -5.41 9.55
N SER A 49 -5.07 -5.24 8.78
CA SER A 49 -4.29 -4.03 8.81
C SER A 49 -3.65 -3.84 7.45
N TYR A 50 -2.96 -2.72 7.29
CA TYR A 50 -2.20 -2.45 6.08
C TYR A 50 -0.73 -2.60 6.37
N ARG A 51 0.02 -2.91 5.32
CA ARG A 51 1.47 -2.77 5.33
C ARG A 51 1.89 -2.20 4.00
N LEU A 52 3.09 -1.65 3.95
CA LEU A 52 3.61 -1.13 2.70
C LEU A 52 3.83 -2.28 1.73
N PHE A 53 3.43 -2.07 0.49
CA PHE A 53 3.59 -3.09 -0.53
C PHE A 53 5.03 -3.17 -1.00
N MET A 54 5.66 -2.03 -1.26
CA MET A 54 7.07 -1.97 -1.63
C MET A 54 7.74 -0.93 -0.76
N CYS A 55 8.62 -1.39 0.12
CA CYS A 55 9.09 -0.58 1.23
C CYS A 55 10.24 0.36 0.91
N TYR A 56 11.09 -0.01 -0.03
CA TYR A 56 12.35 0.71 -0.23
C TYR A 56 12.47 1.22 -1.64
N GLN A 57 11.44 1.85 -2.08
CA GLN A 57 11.34 2.38 -3.42
C GLN A 57 12.08 3.70 -3.52
N ASP A 58 12.78 3.89 -4.62
CA ASP A 58 13.63 5.05 -4.83
C ASP A 58 12.94 6.15 -5.63
N ASP A 59 11.76 5.90 -6.14
CA ASP A 59 11.03 6.86 -6.97
C ASP A 59 10.46 7.97 -6.09
N PRO A 60 10.80 9.23 -6.32
CA PRO A 60 10.26 10.31 -5.50
C PRO A 60 8.75 10.44 -5.59
N ASP A 61 8.17 10.04 -6.71
CA ASP A 61 6.71 10.07 -6.86
C ASP A 61 6.06 8.78 -6.39
N LYS A 62 6.89 7.79 -6.08
CA LYS A 62 6.42 6.49 -5.59
C LYS A 62 5.47 5.81 -6.55
N LEU A 63 5.79 5.93 -7.83
CA LEU A 63 5.02 5.25 -8.86
C LEU A 63 5.54 3.84 -9.06
N ILE A 64 4.63 2.92 -9.27
CA ILE A 64 4.96 1.51 -9.45
C ILE A 64 4.24 1.02 -10.69
N LEU A 65 4.95 0.28 -11.51
CA LEU A 65 4.36 -0.32 -12.71
C LEU A 65 3.98 -1.75 -12.37
N VAL A 66 2.71 -2.08 -12.59
CA VAL A 66 2.19 -3.42 -12.38
C VAL A 66 1.75 -3.97 -13.72
N LYS A 67 2.19 -5.18 -14.03
CA LYS A 67 1.75 -5.83 -15.28
C LYS A 67 0.31 -6.28 -15.13
N ILE A 68 -0.52 -5.92 -16.09
CA ILE A 68 -1.94 -6.24 -16.01
C ILE A 68 -2.18 -7.73 -15.96
N ASP A 69 -1.35 -8.53 -16.64
CA ASP A 69 -1.54 -9.97 -16.64
C ASP A 69 -1.22 -10.61 -15.29
N LYS A 70 -0.73 -9.84 -14.33
CA LYS A 70 -0.51 -10.35 -12.96
C LYS A 70 -1.63 -9.96 -12.02
N ILE A 71 -2.68 -9.33 -12.51
CA ILE A 71 -3.82 -8.92 -11.72
C ILE A 71 -4.97 -9.88 -12.04
N VAL A 72 -5.51 -10.53 -11.01
CA VAL A 72 -6.62 -11.44 -11.23
C VAL A 72 -7.98 -10.79 -10.99
N ALA A 73 -8.03 -9.70 -10.24
CA ALA A 73 -9.30 -9.03 -9.98
C ALA A 73 -9.05 -7.57 -9.62
N ILE A 74 -9.99 -6.73 -10.03
CA ILE A 74 -9.99 -5.31 -9.69
C ILE A 74 -11.38 -4.98 -9.18
N ALA A 75 -11.45 -4.24 -8.09
CA ALA A 75 -12.73 -3.88 -7.51
C ALA A 75 -12.66 -2.47 -6.93
N ASN A 76 -13.83 -1.90 -6.73
CA ASN A 76 -13.94 -0.63 -6.04
C ASN A 76 -14.10 -0.90 -4.56
N PRO A 77 -13.22 -0.38 -3.71
CA PRO A 77 -13.36 -0.61 -2.27
C PRO A 77 -14.57 0.12 -1.73
N VAL A 78 -15.11 -0.39 -0.62
CA VAL A 78 -16.22 0.29 0.02
C VAL A 78 -15.75 1.63 0.59
N PRO A 79 -16.66 2.62 0.74
CA PRO A 79 -16.24 3.96 1.15
C PRO A 79 -15.47 4.02 2.46
N SER A 80 -15.81 3.18 3.43
CA SER A 80 -15.09 3.20 4.70
C SER A 80 -13.62 2.77 4.52
N ILE A 81 -13.37 1.84 3.62
CA ILE A 81 -12.02 1.38 3.32
C ILE A 81 -11.26 2.47 2.58
N VAL A 82 -11.91 3.16 1.65
CA VAL A 82 -11.28 4.27 0.95
C VAL A 82 -10.82 5.33 1.94
N LYS A 83 -11.68 5.66 2.90
CA LYS A 83 -11.35 6.66 3.90
C LYS A 83 -10.15 6.23 4.73
N GLN A 84 -10.13 4.99 5.17
CA GLN A 84 -9.00 4.47 5.93
C GLN A 84 -7.73 4.46 5.12
N TYR A 85 -7.83 4.13 3.85
CA TYR A 85 -6.68 4.14 2.96
C TYR A 85 -6.09 5.55 2.85
N ILE A 86 -6.94 6.55 2.63
CA ILE A 86 -6.49 7.92 2.50
C ILE A 86 -5.79 8.37 3.78
N GLN A 87 -6.38 8.05 4.92
CA GLN A 87 -5.79 8.40 6.20
C GLN A 87 -4.46 7.69 6.39
N GLY A 88 -4.38 6.44 5.99
CA GLY A 88 -3.15 5.68 6.12
C GLY A 88 -2.03 6.26 5.26
N VAL A 89 -2.36 6.62 4.03
CA VAL A 89 -1.38 7.21 3.13
C VAL A 89 -0.89 8.54 3.69
N GLU A 90 -1.81 9.36 4.16
CA GLU A 90 -1.42 10.65 4.74
C GLU A 90 -0.51 10.49 5.93
N SER A 91 -0.78 9.51 6.77
CA SER A 91 0.08 9.24 7.92
C SER A 91 1.49 8.85 7.49
N ILE A 92 1.58 8.00 6.48
CA ILE A 92 2.88 7.56 5.99
C ILE A 92 3.64 8.73 5.37
N MET A 93 2.95 9.56 4.59
CA MET A 93 3.59 10.70 3.96
C MET A 93 4.07 11.71 4.98
N ASP A 94 3.26 11.96 6.00
CA ASP A 94 3.69 12.87 7.07
C ASP A 94 4.93 12.35 7.75
N TYR A 95 4.93 11.07 8.03
CA TYR A 95 6.04 10.45 8.73
C TYR A 95 7.32 10.51 7.90
N ASN A 96 7.21 10.23 6.61
CA ASN A 96 8.38 10.16 5.74
C ASN A 96 8.80 11.51 5.20
N GLY A 97 7.89 12.46 5.11
CA GLY A 97 8.18 13.73 4.48
C GLY A 97 8.49 14.84 5.45
N ASP A 98 8.32 14.60 6.73
CA ASP A 98 8.39 15.65 7.73
C ASP A 98 9.70 15.57 8.47
N ASP A 99 10.74 16.16 7.91
CA ASP A 99 12.04 16.19 8.56
C ASP A 99 12.55 14.83 8.93
N TYR A 100 12.13 13.87 8.19
CA TYR A 100 12.48 12.53 8.51
C TYR A 100 13.93 12.28 8.14
N ASP A 101 14.66 11.85 9.12
CA ASP A 101 16.08 11.62 8.99
C ASP A 101 16.31 10.12 8.79
N GLU A 102 16.92 9.75 7.70
CA GLU A 102 17.21 8.36 7.44
C GLU A 102 18.03 7.74 8.55
N GLU A 103 18.90 8.53 9.13
CA GLU A 103 19.72 8.02 10.22
C GLU A 103 18.87 7.64 11.42
N GLU A 104 17.85 8.41 11.67
CA GLU A 104 16.93 8.05 12.75
C GLU A 104 16.22 6.75 12.49
N ILE A 105 15.85 6.53 11.24
CA ILE A 105 15.24 5.26 10.90
C ILE A 105 16.17 4.11 11.24
N TRP A 106 17.40 4.24 10.79
CA TRP A 106 18.36 3.18 11.01
C TRP A 106 18.59 2.93 12.47
N GLU A 107 18.74 3.98 13.24
CA GLU A 107 19.00 3.82 14.65
C GLU A 107 17.80 3.26 15.40
N LYS A 108 16.63 3.78 15.10
CA LYS A 108 15.45 3.39 15.85
C LYS A 108 14.84 2.09 15.38
N GLY A 109 14.94 1.85 14.08
CA GLY A 109 14.32 0.69 13.49
C GLY A 109 15.23 -0.51 13.41
N TRP A 110 16.43 -0.30 12.92
CA TRP A 110 17.32 -1.39 12.61
C TRP A 110 18.16 -1.82 13.77
N HIS A 111 18.71 -0.85 14.47
CA HIS A 111 19.59 -1.21 15.59
C HIS A 111 18.82 -1.88 16.69
N GLN A 112 17.62 -1.42 16.91
CA GLN A 112 16.81 -2.03 17.95
C GLN A 112 16.34 -3.41 17.56
N GLY A 113 16.22 -3.65 16.28
CA GLY A 113 15.82 -4.94 15.79
C GLY A 113 16.89 -6.00 15.91
N LYS A 114 18.03 -5.59 16.31
CA LYS A 114 19.13 -6.52 16.52
C LYS A 114 19.33 -6.79 17.98
#